data_a1f5619fc6075342caaeceb6bc2dcc46
#
_entry.id   a1f5619fc6075342caaeceb6bc2dcc46
#
_cell.length_a   1.000
_cell.length_b   1.000
_cell.length_c   1.000
_cell.angle_alpha   90.00
_cell.angle_beta   90.00
_cell.angle_gamma   90.00
#
_symmetry.space_group_name_H-M   'P 1'
#
loop_
_entity.id
_entity.type
_entity.pdbx_description
1 polymer ?
#
loop_
_entity_poly.entity_id
_entity_poly.type
_entity_poly.pdbx_seq_one_letter_code
_entity_poly.pdbx_strand_id
1 'polypeptide(L)'
;MKFTVEREHLLKPLQQVSGPLGGRPTLPILGNLLLQVADGTLSLTGTDLEMEMIARVTLTQPHNAGATTVPARKFFDICRGLPEGAEIAVQLEGDRMLVRSGRSRFSLSTLPAADFPNLDDWQSEVEFTLPQATMKRLIEATQFSMAHQDVRYYLNGMLFETEGEELRTVATDGHRLAVCSMPIGDSLPNHSVIVPRKGVIELMRMLDGGETPLRVQIGSNNIRAHVGDFVFTSKLVDGRFPGLSPRIAEEPGQNAGSGLRYSQAGVRACGHPL
;
A
#
# COMPACT_ATOMS: atom_id res chain seq x y z
N MET A 1 -15.30 -23.64 -1.59
CA MET A 1 -15.32 -22.23 -2.05
C MET A 1 -15.80 -22.19 -3.48
N LYS A 2 -16.75 -21.31 -3.76
CA LYS A 2 -17.27 -21.07 -5.13
C LYS A 2 -17.74 -19.62 -5.24
N PHE A 3 -17.44 -18.94 -6.35
CA PHE A 3 -17.95 -17.61 -6.64
C PHE A 3 -17.95 -17.32 -8.14
N THR A 4 -18.71 -16.33 -8.54
CA THR A 4 -18.76 -15.81 -9.91
C THR A 4 -18.72 -14.29 -9.84
N VAL A 5 -17.91 -13.68 -10.70
CA VAL A 5 -17.70 -12.23 -10.73
C VAL A 5 -17.31 -11.78 -12.15
N GLU A 6 -17.64 -10.56 -12.49
CA GLU A 6 -17.20 -9.98 -13.76
C GLU A 6 -15.70 -9.67 -13.73
N ARG A 7 -15.05 -9.86 -14.88
CA ARG A 7 -13.60 -9.63 -15.05
C ARG A 7 -13.15 -8.25 -14.55
N GLU A 8 -13.90 -7.21 -14.86
CA GLU A 8 -13.57 -5.82 -14.51
C GLU A 8 -13.51 -5.60 -13.00
N HIS A 9 -14.31 -6.32 -12.24
CA HIS A 9 -14.31 -6.25 -10.78
C HIS A 9 -13.11 -6.98 -10.14
N LEU A 10 -12.43 -7.87 -10.88
CA LEU A 10 -11.23 -8.58 -10.40
C LEU A 10 -9.92 -7.94 -10.82
N LEU A 11 -9.85 -7.26 -11.94
CA LEU A 11 -8.57 -6.80 -12.51
C LEU A 11 -7.83 -5.82 -11.61
N LYS A 12 -8.49 -4.74 -11.17
CA LYS A 12 -7.88 -3.75 -10.26
C LYS A 12 -7.51 -4.37 -8.91
N PRO A 13 -8.40 -5.14 -8.24
CA PRO A 13 -8.04 -5.89 -7.04
C PRO A 13 -6.81 -6.79 -7.22
N LEU A 14 -6.77 -7.63 -8.24
CA LEU A 14 -5.66 -8.53 -8.52
C LEU A 14 -4.35 -7.78 -8.77
N GLN A 15 -4.40 -6.67 -9.48
CA GLN A 15 -3.23 -5.83 -9.73
C GLN A 15 -2.68 -5.25 -8.42
N GLN A 16 -3.55 -4.75 -7.55
CA GLN A 16 -3.16 -4.14 -6.27
C GLN A 16 -2.57 -5.17 -5.31
N VAL A 17 -3.24 -6.31 -5.11
CA VAL A 17 -2.78 -7.34 -4.17
C VAL A 17 -1.52 -8.06 -4.64
N SER A 18 -1.21 -7.99 -5.93
CA SER A 18 0.03 -8.54 -6.50
C SER A 18 1.23 -7.60 -6.29
N GLY A 19 1.02 -6.36 -5.89
CA GLY A 19 2.08 -5.36 -5.69
C GLY A 19 3.13 -5.77 -4.65
N PRO A 20 2.76 -6.23 -3.44
CA PRO A 20 3.72 -6.72 -2.45
C PRO A 20 4.56 -7.89 -2.93
N LEU A 21 4.03 -8.71 -3.84
CA LEU A 21 4.70 -9.92 -4.33
C LEU A 21 5.94 -9.55 -5.13
N GLY A 22 7.11 -9.93 -4.63
CA GLY A 22 8.38 -9.72 -5.29
C GLY A 22 8.65 -10.71 -6.43
N GLY A 23 9.87 -10.68 -7.01
CA GLY A 23 10.27 -11.53 -8.13
C GLY A 23 10.23 -13.03 -7.78
N ARG A 24 11.26 -13.54 -7.12
CA ARG A 24 11.30 -14.93 -6.66
C ARG A 24 10.98 -15.01 -5.17
N PRO A 25 9.83 -15.59 -4.79
CA PRO A 25 9.50 -15.75 -3.38
C PRO A 25 10.46 -16.76 -2.71
N THR A 26 10.82 -16.48 -1.46
CA THR A 26 11.62 -17.39 -0.63
C THR A 26 10.83 -18.64 -0.25
N LEU A 27 9.53 -18.50 -0.09
CA LEU A 27 8.58 -19.59 0.18
C LEU A 27 7.55 -19.64 -0.95
N PRO A 28 7.18 -20.82 -1.46
CA PRO A 28 6.19 -20.97 -2.54
C PRO A 28 4.86 -20.27 -2.24
N ILE A 29 4.39 -20.31 -0.99
CA ILE A 29 3.13 -19.68 -0.57
C ILE A 29 3.12 -18.15 -0.76
N LEU A 30 4.28 -17.49 -0.68
CA LEU A 30 4.43 -16.05 -0.91
C LEU A 30 4.29 -15.64 -2.37
N GLY A 31 4.30 -16.58 -3.30
CA GLY A 31 3.94 -16.38 -4.70
C GLY A 31 2.43 -16.53 -4.95
N ASN A 32 1.67 -16.92 -3.94
CA ASN A 32 0.23 -17.12 -4.02
C ASN A 32 -0.52 -15.92 -3.43
N LEU A 33 -1.77 -15.77 -3.88
CA LEU A 33 -2.79 -14.94 -3.23
C LEU A 33 -3.67 -15.81 -2.37
N LEU A 34 -4.03 -15.34 -1.19
CA LEU A 34 -5.11 -15.89 -0.39
C LEU A 34 -6.44 -15.38 -0.94
N LEU A 35 -7.34 -16.31 -1.24
CA LEU A 35 -8.73 -16.05 -1.64
C LEU A 35 -9.64 -16.55 -0.53
N GLN A 36 -10.50 -15.67 -0.03
CA GLN A 36 -11.49 -16.01 1.00
C GLN A 36 -12.86 -15.49 0.59
N VAL A 37 -13.85 -16.36 0.62
CA VAL A 37 -15.26 -16.02 0.43
C VAL A 37 -15.97 -16.18 1.77
N ALA A 38 -16.48 -15.10 2.30
CA ALA A 38 -17.26 -15.04 3.53
C ALA A 38 -18.22 -13.85 3.49
N ASP A 39 -19.41 -14.01 4.05
CA ASP A 39 -20.37 -12.92 4.25
C ASP A 39 -20.65 -12.08 3.00
N GLY A 40 -20.77 -12.73 1.84
CA GLY A 40 -21.05 -12.05 0.57
C GLY A 40 -19.85 -11.29 -0.03
N THR A 41 -18.67 -11.52 0.50
CA THR A 41 -17.44 -10.80 0.09
C THR A 41 -16.35 -11.79 -0.30
N LEU A 42 -15.67 -11.50 -1.42
CA LEU A 42 -14.40 -12.10 -1.79
C LEU A 42 -13.27 -11.19 -1.31
N SER A 43 -12.43 -11.69 -0.43
CA SER A 43 -11.19 -11.02 -0.02
C SER A 43 -10.00 -11.67 -0.73
N LEU A 44 -9.15 -10.82 -1.31
CA LEU A 44 -7.90 -11.18 -1.95
C LEU A 44 -6.77 -10.61 -1.12
N THR A 45 -5.78 -11.43 -0.75
CA THR A 45 -4.64 -10.97 0.06
C THR A 45 -3.32 -11.40 -0.57
N GLY A 46 -2.41 -10.46 -0.72
CA GLY A 46 -1.01 -10.70 -1.11
C GLY A 46 -0.06 -10.15 -0.07
N THR A 47 1.01 -10.89 0.21
CA THR A 47 2.03 -10.50 1.21
C THR A 47 3.42 -10.97 0.82
N ASP A 48 4.44 -10.26 1.33
CA ASP A 48 5.84 -10.67 1.29
C ASP A 48 6.44 -10.82 2.70
N LEU A 49 5.60 -10.87 3.74
CA LEU A 49 5.92 -10.88 5.18
C LEU A 49 6.30 -9.51 5.76
N GLU A 50 6.69 -8.55 4.95
CA GLU A 50 6.99 -7.17 5.38
C GLU A 50 5.80 -6.24 5.15
N MET A 51 5.00 -6.57 4.16
CA MET A 51 3.78 -5.83 3.82
C MET A 51 2.68 -6.75 3.33
N GLU A 52 1.45 -6.26 3.41
CA GLU A 52 0.24 -6.96 3.01
C GLU A 52 -0.69 -5.99 2.27
N MET A 53 -1.31 -6.47 1.22
CA MET A 53 -2.38 -5.78 0.52
C MET A 53 -3.62 -6.66 0.49
N ILE A 54 -4.73 -6.14 0.97
CA ILE A 54 -6.04 -6.79 0.91
C ILE A 54 -6.94 -5.99 -0.01
N ALA A 55 -7.66 -6.67 -0.88
CA ALA A 55 -8.74 -6.12 -1.67
C ALA A 55 -10.03 -6.89 -1.42
N ARG A 56 -11.14 -6.18 -1.29
CA ARG A 56 -12.48 -6.78 -1.09
C ARG A 56 -13.34 -6.53 -2.30
N VAL A 57 -14.05 -7.57 -2.72
CA VAL A 57 -15.00 -7.53 -3.84
C VAL A 57 -16.34 -8.06 -3.34
N THR A 58 -17.38 -7.25 -3.43
CA THR A 58 -18.74 -7.66 -3.08
C THR A 58 -19.25 -8.66 -4.12
N LEU A 59 -19.73 -9.80 -3.66
CA LEU A 59 -20.33 -10.84 -4.50
C LEU A 59 -21.83 -10.62 -4.61
N THR A 60 -22.32 -10.44 -5.82
CA THR A 60 -23.74 -10.24 -6.11
C THR A 60 -24.42 -11.51 -6.64
N GLN A 61 -23.63 -12.50 -7.05
CA GLN A 61 -24.11 -13.78 -7.55
C GLN A 61 -24.01 -14.88 -6.48
N PRO A 62 -24.72 -16.01 -6.66
CA PRO A 62 -24.64 -17.14 -5.72
C PRO A 62 -23.21 -17.61 -5.51
N HIS A 63 -22.83 -17.81 -4.26
CA HIS A 63 -21.48 -18.18 -3.85
C HIS A 63 -21.51 -19.12 -2.65
N ASN A 64 -20.39 -19.83 -2.44
CA ASN A 64 -20.17 -20.68 -1.29
C ASN A 64 -18.90 -20.21 -0.55
N ALA A 65 -19.01 -20.07 0.76
CA ALA A 65 -17.88 -19.72 1.63
C ALA A 65 -16.73 -20.74 1.53
N GLY A 66 -15.54 -20.26 1.85
CA GLY A 66 -14.33 -21.07 1.89
C GLY A 66 -13.10 -20.24 1.59
N ALA A 67 -11.93 -20.87 1.65
CA ALA A 67 -10.65 -20.21 1.43
C ALA A 67 -9.65 -21.16 0.75
N THR A 68 -8.77 -20.59 -0.04
CA THR A 68 -7.63 -21.28 -0.65
C THR A 68 -6.56 -20.28 -1.07
N THR A 69 -5.39 -20.76 -1.50
CA THR A 69 -4.38 -19.92 -2.11
C THR A 69 -4.06 -20.36 -3.54
N VAL A 70 -3.79 -19.42 -4.42
CA VAL A 70 -3.50 -19.68 -5.83
C VAL A 70 -2.30 -18.87 -6.31
N PRO A 71 -1.53 -19.37 -7.31
CA PRO A 71 -0.45 -18.60 -7.91
C PRO A 71 -0.94 -17.26 -8.47
N ALA A 72 -0.48 -16.17 -7.86
CA ALA A 72 -0.93 -14.81 -8.13
C ALA A 72 -0.81 -14.44 -9.61
N ARG A 73 0.39 -14.62 -10.17
CA ARG A 73 0.68 -14.24 -11.54
C ARG A 73 -0.17 -15.01 -12.55
N LYS A 74 -0.31 -16.32 -12.36
CA LYS A 74 -1.11 -17.16 -13.26
C LYS A 74 -2.59 -16.77 -13.22
N PHE A 75 -3.12 -16.55 -12.03
CA PHE A 75 -4.53 -16.14 -11.89
C PHE A 75 -4.77 -14.77 -12.51
N PHE A 76 -3.89 -13.81 -12.26
CA PHE A 76 -3.97 -12.47 -12.85
C PHE A 76 -3.86 -12.52 -14.38
N ASP A 77 -2.91 -13.29 -14.93
CA ASP A 77 -2.73 -13.41 -16.39
C ASP A 77 -3.95 -14.06 -17.07
N ILE A 78 -4.59 -15.05 -16.44
CA ILE A 78 -5.84 -15.64 -16.91
C ILE A 78 -6.93 -14.57 -16.96
N CYS A 79 -7.19 -13.87 -15.87
CA CYS A 79 -8.24 -12.85 -15.81
C CYS A 79 -8.00 -11.72 -16.81
N ARG A 80 -6.74 -11.27 -16.96
CA ARG A 80 -6.36 -10.23 -17.89
C ARG A 80 -6.54 -10.65 -19.36
N GLY A 81 -6.29 -11.92 -19.65
CA GLY A 81 -6.41 -12.49 -21.01
C GLY A 81 -7.84 -12.75 -21.48
N LEU A 82 -8.83 -12.68 -20.59
CA LEU A 82 -10.23 -12.85 -20.94
C LEU A 82 -10.79 -11.59 -21.62
N PRO A 83 -11.84 -11.69 -22.45
CA PRO A 83 -12.45 -10.53 -23.08
C PRO A 83 -13.16 -9.62 -22.07
N GLU A 84 -13.37 -8.35 -22.44
CA GLU A 84 -14.16 -7.40 -21.67
C GLU A 84 -15.58 -7.92 -21.41
N GLY A 85 -16.11 -7.66 -20.21
CA GLY A 85 -17.43 -8.12 -19.77
C GLY A 85 -17.51 -9.62 -19.49
N ALA A 86 -16.37 -10.34 -19.55
CA ALA A 86 -16.38 -11.77 -19.29
C ALA A 86 -16.78 -12.05 -17.83
N GLU A 87 -17.67 -13.01 -17.65
CA GLU A 87 -18.02 -13.58 -16.36
C GLU A 87 -17.00 -14.68 -16.01
N ILE A 88 -16.45 -14.62 -14.81
CA ILE A 88 -15.44 -15.55 -14.32
C ILE A 88 -16.06 -16.35 -13.17
N ALA A 89 -16.25 -17.65 -13.40
CA ALA A 89 -16.69 -18.60 -12.39
C ALA A 89 -15.50 -19.37 -11.81
N VAL A 90 -15.37 -19.34 -10.50
CA VAL A 90 -14.29 -19.98 -9.76
C VAL A 90 -14.86 -21.02 -8.81
N GLN A 91 -14.25 -22.19 -8.77
CA GLN A 91 -14.64 -23.29 -7.86
C GLN A 91 -13.38 -24.02 -7.38
N LEU A 92 -13.33 -24.25 -6.08
CA LEU A 92 -12.30 -25.11 -5.46
C LEU A 92 -12.76 -26.57 -5.51
N GLU A 93 -11.94 -27.45 -6.08
CA GLU A 93 -12.14 -28.88 -6.14
C GLU A 93 -10.87 -29.59 -5.67
N GLY A 94 -10.90 -30.08 -4.43
CA GLY A 94 -9.72 -30.69 -3.79
C GLY A 94 -8.55 -29.69 -3.71
N ASP A 95 -7.44 -30.05 -4.32
CA ASP A 95 -6.20 -29.24 -4.40
C ASP A 95 -6.12 -28.37 -5.67
N ARG A 96 -7.21 -28.25 -6.39
CA ARG A 96 -7.30 -27.49 -7.64
C ARG A 96 -8.37 -26.41 -7.57
N MET A 97 -8.04 -25.24 -8.08
CA MET A 97 -8.98 -24.19 -8.36
C MET A 97 -9.31 -24.15 -9.84
N LEU A 98 -10.57 -24.38 -10.18
CA LEU A 98 -11.08 -24.30 -11.53
C LEU A 98 -11.56 -22.89 -11.81
N VAL A 99 -11.11 -22.32 -12.93
CA VAL A 99 -11.55 -21.02 -13.44
C VAL A 99 -12.21 -21.24 -14.79
N ARG A 100 -13.45 -20.79 -14.92
CA ARG A 100 -14.24 -20.95 -16.15
C ARG A 100 -14.76 -19.59 -16.62
N SER A 101 -14.69 -19.35 -17.92
CA SER A 101 -15.28 -18.18 -18.55
C SER A 101 -15.63 -18.51 -19.99
N GLY A 102 -16.90 -18.46 -20.34
CA GLY A 102 -17.38 -18.89 -21.65
C GLY A 102 -16.94 -20.33 -21.99
N ARG A 103 -16.16 -20.50 -23.04
CA ARG A 103 -15.63 -21.80 -23.46
C ARG A 103 -14.26 -22.10 -22.83
N SER A 104 -13.66 -21.14 -22.15
CA SER A 104 -12.33 -21.29 -21.55
C SER A 104 -12.40 -21.95 -20.18
N ARG A 105 -11.47 -22.87 -19.92
CA ARG A 105 -11.34 -23.58 -18.64
C ARG A 105 -9.87 -23.66 -18.27
N PHE A 106 -9.58 -23.28 -17.04
CA PHE A 106 -8.24 -23.33 -16.45
C PHE A 106 -8.28 -24.07 -15.14
N SER A 107 -7.19 -24.76 -14.81
CA SER A 107 -7.02 -25.43 -13.53
C SER A 107 -5.71 -25.00 -12.92
N LEU A 108 -5.77 -24.40 -11.73
CA LEU A 108 -4.63 -23.93 -10.97
C LEU A 108 -4.41 -24.82 -9.74
N SER A 109 -3.16 -25.19 -9.48
CA SER A 109 -2.80 -25.84 -8.23
C SER A 109 -2.92 -24.87 -7.08
N THR A 110 -3.42 -25.35 -5.94
CA THR A 110 -3.62 -24.56 -4.74
C THR A 110 -2.70 -25.01 -3.63
N LEU A 111 -2.49 -24.14 -2.64
CA LEU A 111 -1.94 -24.48 -1.34
C LEU A 111 -2.98 -24.14 -0.26
N PRO A 112 -2.97 -24.82 0.89
CA PRO A 112 -3.96 -24.59 1.94
C PRO A 112 -3.95 -23.15 2.42
N ALA A 113 -5.13 -22.58 2.65
CA ALA A 113 -5.26 -21.24 3.22
C ALA A 113 -4.65 -21.13 4.62
N ALA A 114 -4.63 -22.22 5.39
CA ALA A 114 -4.05 -22.27 6.72
C ALA A 114 -2.52 -22.04 6.73
N ASP A 115 -1.85 -22.32 5.61
CA ASP A 115 -0.40 -22.12 5.46
C ASP A 115 -0.05 -20.68 5.04
N PHE A 116 -1.06 -19.85 4.72
CA PHE A 116 -0.84 -18.48 4.32
C PHE A 116 -0.48 -17.62 5.54
N PRO A 117 0.64 -16.87 5.50
CA PRO A 117 1.07 -16.08 6.64
C PRO A 117 0.15 -14.87 6.84
N ASN A 118 -0.21 -14.62 8.08
CA ASN A 118 -0.92 -13.41 8.47
C ASN A 118 0.08 -12.44 9.11
N LEU A 119 -0.12 -11.14 8.91
CA LEU A 119 0.54 -10.16 9.75
C LEU A 119 -0.06 -10.20 11.15
N ASP A 120 0.81 -10.10 12.16
CA ASP A 120 0.40 -10.09 13.56
C ASP A 120 -0.59 -8.96 13.84
N ASP A 121 -1.49 -9.18 14.79
CA ASP A 121 -2.37 -8.15 15.29
C ASP A 121 -1.54 -7.07 16.02
N TRP A 122 -1.86 -5.81 15.74
CA TRP A 122 -1.20 -4.67 16.34
C TRP A 122 -2.20 -3.56 16.67
N GLN A 123 -1.81 -2.67 17.56
CA GLN A 123 -2.65 -1.56 18.01
C GLN A 123 -2.19 -0.26 17.33
N SER A 124 -3.17 0.54 16.91
CA SER A 124 -2.94 1.88 16.40
C SER A 124 -2.71 2.85 17.58
N GLU A 125 -1.65 3.64 17.49
CA GLU A 125 -1.34 4.72 18.41
C GLU A 125 -1.81 6.07 17.89
N VAL A 126 -1.79 6.23 16.56
CA VAL A 126 -2.21 7.44 15.86
C VAL A 126 -3.11 7.04 14.70
N GLU A 127 -4.21 7.76 14.56
CA GLU A 127 -5.14 7.57 13.45
C GLU A 127 -5.61 8.92 12.91
N PHE A 128 -5.66 9.07 11.59
CA PHE A 128 -6.14 10.25 10.91
C PHE A 128 -6.66 9.94 9.52
N THR A 129 -7.44 10.86 8.98
CA THR A 129 -8.00 10.77 7.63
C THR A 129 -7.62 12.01 6.84
N LEU A 130 -7.24 11.81 5.59
CA LEU A 130 -6.86 12.90 4.68
C LEU A 130 -7.26 12.57 3.23
N PRO A 131 -7.36 13.59 2.35
CA PRO A 131 -7.55 13.36 0.93
C PRO A 131 -6.38 12.54 0.33
N GLN A 132 -6.68 11.63 -0.58
CA GLN A 132 -5.65 10.87 -1.31
C GLN A 132 -4.64 11.80 -2.01
N ALA A 133 -5.11 12.90 -2.59
CA ALA A 133 -4.27 13.90 -3.26
C ALA A 133 -3.23 14.51 -2.32
N THR A 134 -3.58 14.73 -1.04
CA THR A 134 -2.65 15.25 -0.01
C THR A 134 -1.53 14.26 0.25
N MET A 135 -1.85 12.99 0.50
CA MET A 135 -0.84 11.95 0.70
C MET A 135 0.03 11.76 -0.54
N LYS A 136 -0.58 11.73 -1.71
CA LYS A 136 0.13 11.60 -2.98
C LYS A 136 1.15 12.72 -3.16
N ARG A 137 0.76 13.97 -2.89
CA ARG A 137 1.65 15.13 -2.97
C ARG A 137 2.82 15.04 -1.98
N LEU A 138 2.54 14.66 -0.72
CA LEU A 138 3.57 14.45 0.30
C LEU A 138 4.64 13.46 -0.17
N ILE A 139 4.22 12.32 -0.70
CA ILE A 139 5.13 11.27 -1.17
C ILE A 139 5.87 11.71 -2.44
N GLU A 140 5.19 12.22 -3.45
CA GLU A 140 5.81 12.67 -4.71
C GLU A 140 6.86 13.75 -4.50
N ALA A 141 6.62 14.65 -3.53
CA ALA A 141 7.56 15.72 -3.22
C ALA A 141 8.85 15.26 -2.56
N THR A 142 8.89 14.06 -1.97
CA THR A 142 10.01 13.60 -1.15
C THR A 142 10.62 12.27 -1.59
N GLN A 143 9.87 11.39 -2.27
CA GLN A 143 10.30 10.02 -2.57
C GLN A 143 11.61 9.92 -3.37
N PHE A 144 11.91 10.90 -4.22
CA PHE A 144 13.13 10.91 -5.05
C PHE A 144 14.42 11.02 -4.23
N SER A 145 14.33 11.47 -2.99
CA SER A 145 15.46 11.60 -2.06
C SER A 145 15.69 10.38 -1.17
N MET A 146 14.80 9.37 -1.21
CA MET A 146 15.04 8.13 -0.48
C MET A 146 16.29 7.42 -1.00
N ALA A 147 17.13 6.92 -0.10
CA ALA A 147 18.24 6.06 -0.46
C ALA A 147 17.75 4.73 -1.09
N HIS A 148 18.64 4.09 -1.82
CA HIS A 148 18.41 2.77 -2.39
C HIS A 148 19.58 1.86 -2.06
N GLN A 149 19.31 0.80 -1.27
CA GLN A 149 20.32 -0.18 -0.83
C GLN A 149 21.52 0.45 -0.09
N ASP A 150 21.27 1.51 0.69
CA ASP A 150 22.27 2.09 1.59
C ASP A 150 22.43 1.18 2.82
N VAL A 151 23.68 1.06 3.31
CA VAL A 151 23.98 0.32 4.54
C VAL A 151 23.30 0.93 5.77
N ARG A 152 23.03 2.24 5.73
CA ARG A 152 22.19 2.95 6.68
C ARG A 152 20.73 2.68 6.35
N TYR A 153 20.24 1.50 6.72
CA TYR A 153 18.92 0.99 6.33
C TYR A 153 17.75 1.93 6.64
N TYR A 154 17.87 2.79 7.66
CA TYR A 154 16.87 3.80 7.99
C TYR A 154 16.73 4.92 6.93
N LEU A 155 17.69 5.06 6.00
CA LEU A 155 17.59 5.96 4.85
C LEU A 155 16.87 5.33 3.66
N ASN A 156 16.72 4.00 3.63
CA ASN A 156 16.00 3.27 2.57
C ASN A 156 14.48 3.32 2.77
N GLY A 157 13.96 4.46 3.19
CA GLY A 157 12.56 4.69 3.48
C GLY A 157 12.25 6.17 3.55
N MET A 158 11.05 6.45 3.98
CA MET A 158 10.52 7.80 4.16
C MET A 158 10.06 7.98 5.60
N LEU A 159 10.48 9.07 6.22
CA LEU A 159 9.98 9.47 7.53
C LEU A 159 8.59 10.09 7.37
N PHE A 160 7.65 9.64 8.18
CA PHE A 160 6.34 10.25 8.38
C PHE A 160 6.29 10.79 9.80
N GLU A 161 6.04 12.08 9.93
CA GLU A 161 5.91 12.76 11.22
C GLU A 161 4.56 13.45 11.33
N THR A 162 3.90 13.27 12.46
CA THR A 162 2.72 14.05 12.86
C THR A 162 3.10 15.03 13.95
N GLU A 163 2.74 16.29 13.78
CA GLU A 163 2.97 17.36 14.77
C GLU A 163 1.84 18.39 14.69
N GLY A 164 1.05 18.50 15.75
CA GLY A 164 -0.13 19.37 15.74
C GLY A 164 -1.12 18.98 14.65
N GLU A 165 -1.41 19.90 13.73
CA GLU A 165 -2.33 19.66 12.61
C GLU A 165 -1.63 19.31 11.31
N GLU A 166 -0.32 19.05 11.34
CA GLU A 166 0.47 18.78 10.15
C GLU A 166 0.93 17.32 10.06
N LEU A 167 0.93 16.80 8.83
CA LEU A 167 1.66 15.60 8.44
C LEU A 167 2.86 16.02 7.58
N ARG A 168 4.03 15.57 7.98
CA ARG A 168 5.29 15.84 7.30
C ARG A 168 5.89 14.55 6.76
N THR A 169 6.43 14.61 5.54
CA THR A 169 7.26 13.53 5.00
C THR A 169 8.68 14.03 4.78
N VAL A 170 9.66 13.17 5.07
CA VAL A 170 11.08 13.48 4.90
C VAL A 170 11.79 12.29 4.28
N ALA A 171 12.65 12.54 3.31
CA ALA A 171 13.52 11.54 2.73
C ALA A 171 14.91 12.11 2.48
N THR A 172 15.94 11.30 2.69
CA THR A 172 17.34 11.66 2.43
C THR A 172 18.17 10.43 2.07
N ASP A 173 19.18 10.60 1.26
CA ASP A 173 20.23 9.62 0.96
C ASP A 173 21.60 10.03 1.56
N GLY A 174 21.61 11.09 2.38
CA GLY A 174 22.83 11.66 2.95
C GLY A 174 23.51 12.72 2.09
N HIS A 175 23.10 12.88 0.82
CA HIS A 175 23.61 13.90 -0.11
C HIS A 175 22.55 14.96 -0.42
N ARG A 176 21.29 14.59 -0.39
CA ARG A 176 20.14 15.46 -0.60
C ARG A 176 19.06 15.15 0.42
N LEU A 177 18.26 16.14 0.73
CA LEU A 177 17.16 16.06 1.67
C LEU A 177 15.91 16.67 1.01
N ALA A 178 14.78 15.99 1.11
CA ALA A 178 13.49 16.52 0.72
C ALA A 178 12.53 16.48 1.90
N VAL A 179 11.81 17.57 2.11
CA VAL A 179 10.82 17.74 3.17
C VAL A 179 9.55 18.31 2.56
N CYS A 180 8.41 17.75 2.94
CA CYS A 180 7.09 18.28 2.59
C CYS A 180 6.17 18.18 3.78
N SER A 181 5.48 19.28 4.13
CA SER A 181 4.45 19.33 5.17
C SER A 181 3.11 19.77 4.58
N MET A 182 2.06 19.16 5.04
CA MET A 182 0.68 19.48 4.65
C MET A 182 -0.23 19.46 5.87
N PRO A 183 -1.19 20.40 5.99
CA PRO A 183 -2.20 20.33 7.04
C PRO A 183 -3.16 19.17 6.77
N ILE A 184 -3.61 18.52 7.82
CA ILE A 184 -4.57 17.43 7.76
C ILE A 184 -5.86 17.73 8.55
N GLY A 185 -5.92 18.89 9.23
CA GLY A 185 -7.13 19.38 9.88
C GLY A 185 -7.43 18.80 11.26
N ASP A 186 -6.80 17.70 11.64
CA ASP A 186 -6.93 17.07 12.96
C ASP A 186 -5.67 17.34 13.78
N SER A 187 -5.83 17.64 15.08
CA SER A 187 -4.69 17.74 15.99
C SER A 187 -4.24 16.35 16.40
N LEU A 188 -3.00 16.02 16.07
CA LEU A 188 -2.40 14.71 16.28
C LEU A 188 -1.29 14.76 17.32
N PRO A 189 -1.07 13.68 18.04
CA PRO A 189 0.11 13.55 18.89
C PRO A 189 1.38 13.55 18.05
N ASN A 190 2.47 14.02 18.62
CA ASN A 190 3.78 13.94 17.97
C ASN A 190 4.18 12.48 17.84
N HIS A 191 4.31 12.03 16.62
CA HIS A 191 4.68 10.65 16.29
C HIS A 191 5.57 10.65 15.06
N SER A 192 6.55 9.74 15.02
CA SER A 192 7.56 9.71 13.97
C SER A 192 7.91 8.27 13.63
N VAL A 193 7.71 7.89 12.38
CA VAL A 193 7.93 6.52 11.89
C VAL A 193 8.59 6.52 10.52
N ILE A 194 9.36 5.47 10.23
CA ILE A 194 10.01 5.27 8.93
C ILE A 194 9.28 4.18 8.18
N VAL A 195 8.67 4.54 7.04
CA VAL A 195 8.04 3.58 6.13
C VAL A 195 9.09 3.10 5.13
N PRO A 196 9.28 1.77 4.97
CA PRO A 196 10.24 1.23 4.01
C PRO A 196 9.96 1.73 2.59
N ARG A 197 11.00 1.90 1.78
CA ARG A 197 10.89 2.35 0.37
C ARG A 197 9.84 1.57 -0.43
N LYS A 198 9.84 0.23 -0.32
CA LYS A 198 8.86 -0.61 -1.01
C LYS A 198 7.43 -0.32 -0.53
N GLY A 199 7.24 -0.10 0.79
CA GLY A 199 5.96 0.29 1.37
C GLY A 199 5.46 1.64 0.84
N VAL A 200 6.34 2.63 0.71
CA VAL A 200 6.01 3.93 0.11
C VAL A 200 5.53 3.78 -1.33
N ILE A 201 6.21 2.94 -2.13
CA ILE A 201 5.84 2.68 -3.53
C ILE A 201 4.46 2.01 -3.62
N GLU A 202 4.20 1.00 -2.79
CA GLU A 202 2.90 0.31 -2.81
C GLU A 202 1.77 1.20 -2.29
N LEU A 203 2.03 2.03 -1.27
CA LEU A 203 1.08 3.05 -0.82
C LEU A 203 0.72 4.01 -1.96
N MET A 204 1.71 4.51 -2.70
CA MET A 204 1.47 5.36 -3.86
C MET A 204 0.64 4.71 -4.95
N ARG A 205 0.86 3.43 -5.22
CA ARG A 205 0.08 2.67 -6.22
C ARG A 205 -1.39 2.53 -5.85
N MET A 206 -1.69 2.49 -4.55
CA MET A 206 -3.05 2.39 -4.05
C MET A 206 -3.83 3.71 -4.24
N LEU A 207 -3.13 4.84 -4.29
CA LEU A 207 -3.72 6.18 -4.42
C LEU A 207 -4.07 6.48 -5.89
N ASP A 208 -5.33 6.45 -6.23
CA ASP A 208 -5.82 6.74 -7.59
C ASP A 208 -6.19 8.22 -7.80
N GLY A 209 -6.13 9.03 -6.73
CA GLY A 209 -6.51 10.44 -6.76
C GLY A 209 -8.01 10.68 -6.73
N GLY A 210 -8.81 9.63 -6.49
CA GLY A 210 -10.26 9.74 -6.33
C GLY A 210 -10.67 10.47 -5.05
N GLU A 211 -11.96 10.71 -4.90
CA GLU A 211 -12.54 11.45 -3.76
C GLU A 211 -12.63 10.60 -2.48
N THR A 212 -12.52 9.28 -2.57
CA THR A 212 -12.52 8.40 -1.40
C THR A 212 -11.37 8.77 -0.46
N PRO A 213 -11.65 9.11 0.81
CA PRO A 213 -10.62 9.51 1.74
C PRO A 213 -9.68 8.36 2.07
N LEU A 214 -8.43 8.70 2.35
CA LEU A 214 -7.43 7.81 2.89
C LEU A 214 -7.47 7.87 4.42
N ARG A 215 -7.71 6.74 5.08
CA ARG A 215 -7.58 6.58 6.52
C ARG A 215 -6.24 5.92 6.82
N VAL A 216 -5.46 6.53 7.69
CA VAL A 216 -4.14 6.04 8.10
C VAL A 216 -4.14 5.69 9.58
N GLN A 217 -3.57 4.55 9.91
CA GLN A 217 -3.34 4.08 11.27
C GLN A 217 -1.85 3.79 11.42
N ILE A 218 -1.23 4.34 12.45
CA ILE A 218 0.19 4.16 12.74
C ILE A 218 0.31 3.56 14.15
N GLY A 219 1.01 2.46 14.27
CA GLY A 219 1.39 1.84 15.54
C GLY A 219 2.90 1.93 15.76
N SER A 220 3.40 1.20 16.77
CA SER A 220 4.83 1.16 17.09
C SER A 220 5.67 0.52 15.97
N ASN A 221 5.14 -0.50 15.30
CA ASN A 221 5.89 -1.32 14.33
C ASN A 221 5.21 -1.43 12.95
N ASN A 222 4.04 -0.86 12.78
CA ASN A 222 3.25 -1.00 11.56
C ASN A 222 2.55 0.32 11.18
N ILE A 223 2.33 0.49 9.89
CA ILE A 223 1.43 1.48 9.31
C ILE A 223 0.36 0.77 8.47
N ARG A 224 -0.88 1.23 8.56
CA ARG A 224 -1.99 0.72 7.76
C ARG A 224 -2.71 1.89 7.08
N ALA A 225 -3.05 1.69 5.82
CA ALA A 225 -3.76 2.65 5.01
C ALA A 225 -5.01 2.00 4.40
N HIS A 226 -6.15 2.66 4.50
CA HIS A 226 -7.43 2.22 3.94
C HIS A 226 -7.92 3.21 2.90
N VAL A 227 -8.23 2.71 1.70
CA VAL A 227 -8.90 3.45 0.64
C VAL A 227 -10.00 2.58 0.04
N GLY A 228 -11.26 2.90 0.31
CA GLY A 228 -12.38 2.09 -0.15
C GLY A 228 -12.25 0.62 0.25
N ASP A 229 -12.22 -0.25 -0.74
CA ASP A 229 -12.12 -1.71 -0.55
C ASP A 229 -10.67 -2.23 -0.42
N PHE A 230 -9.69 -1.33 -0.40
CA PHE A 230 -8.27 -1.67 -0.29
C PHE A 230 -7.73 -1.37 1.10
N VAL A 231 -6.96 -2.31 1.64
CA VAL A 231 -6.24 -2.16 2.90
C VAL A 231 -4.78 -2.55 2.68
N PHE A 232 -3.89 -1.59 2.88
CA PHE A 232 -2.46 -1.79 2.85
C PHE A 232 -1.89 -1.76 4.26
N THR A 233 -1.03 -2.70 4.61
CA THR A 233 -0.30 -2.71 5.88
C THR A 233 1.17 -2.95 5.59
N SER A 234 2.05 -2.19 6.21
CA SER A 234 3.50 -2.37 6.12
C SER A 234 4.13 -2.35 7.50
N LYS A 235 5.13 -3.19 7.71
CA LYS A 235 6.06 -3.04 8.83
C LYS A 235 6.84 -1.74 8.67
N LEU A 236 7.23 -1.15 9.79
CA LEU A 236 8.06 0.04 9.84
C LEU A 236 9.53 -0.35 9.96
N VAL A 237 10.41 0.56 9.57
CA VAL A 237 11.86 0.38 9.74
C VAL A 237 12.24 0.74 11.16
N ASP A 238 12.89 -0.19 11.88
CA ASP A 238 13.49 0.11 13.17
C ASP A 238 14.66 1.07 13.00
N GLY A 239 14.73 2.10 13.85
CA GLY A 239 15.83 3.04 13.84
C GLY A 239 15.39 4.47 14.04
N ARG A 240 16.38 5.33 14.20
CA ARG A 240 16.16 6.78 14.27
C ARG A 240 16.56 7.42 12.96
N PHE A 241 15.61 8.12 12.36
CA PHE A 241 15.93 8.98 11.23
C PHE A 241 16.91 10.08 11.67
N PRO A 242 17.90 10.48 10.86
CA PRO A 242 18.82 11.57 11.22
C PRO A 242 18.02 12.81 11.59
N GLY A 243 18.33 13.37 12.78
CA GLY A 243 17.64 14.56 13.24
C GLY A 243 17.75 15.68 12.21
N LEU A 244 16.63 16.27 11.86
CA LEU A 244 16.59 17.51 11.09
C LEU A 244 17.23 18.58 12.00
N SER A 245 18.48 18.95 11.72
CA SER A 245 19.15 20.00 12.49
C SER A 245 18.31 21.27 12.43
N PRO A 246 18.15 22.04 13.53
CA PRO A 246 17.33 23.26 13.56
C PRO A 246 17.67 24.32 12.51
N ARG A 247 18.76 24.16 11.78
CA ARG A 247 19.15 25.04 10.66
C ARG A 247 18.16 25.09 9.48
N ILE A 248 17.17 24.18 9.42
CA ILE A 248 16.14 24.20 8.39
C ILE A 248 14.94 25.06 8.81
N ALA A 249 14.77 25.28 10.13
CA ALA A 249 13.66 26.04 10.70
C ALA A 249 13.90 27.56 10.80
N GLU A 250 15.13 28.04 10.62
CA GLU A 250 15.50 29.45 10.82
C GLU A 250 16.04 30.10 9.52
N GLU A 251 15.19 30.31 8.53
CA GLU A 251 15.30 31.50 7.67
C GLU A 251 14.04 32.33 7.84
N PRO A 252 14.08 33.42 8.66
CA PRO A 252 12.98 34.32 8.77
C PRO A 252 12.86 35.18 7.50
N GLY A 253 11.70 35.07 6.87
CA GLY A 253 11.11 36.19 6.14
C GLY A 253 11.83 36.73 4.91
N GLN A 254 11.34 36.32 3.76
CA GLN A 254 11.04 37.28 2.69
C GLN A 254 9.86 36.79 1.87
N ASN A 255 8.79 37.56 1.98
CA ASN A 255 7.62 37.75 1.11
C ASN A 255 7.12 36.66 0.16
N ALA A 256 5.87 36.35 0.40
CA ALA A 256 4.79 35.91 -0.50
C ALA A 256 5.12 35.88 -2.00
N GLY A 257 5.12 34.69 -2.54
CA GLY A 257 5.13 34.41 -3.96
C GLY A 257 5.18 32.92 -4.16
N SER A 258 4.15 32.37 -4.79
CA SER A 258 4.04 30.97 -5.19
C SER A 258 5.34 30.45 -5.81
N GLY A 259 6.15 29.71 -5.06
CA GLY A 259 7.41 29.22 -5.56
C GLY A 259 8.02 28.13 -4.68
N LEU A 260 8.38 27.04 -5.32
CA LEU A 260 9.28 26.03 -4.79
C LEU A 260 10.58 26.70 -4.32
N ARG A 261 10.91 26.59 -3.05
CA ARG A 261 12.18 27.13 -2.53
C ARG A 261 13.26 26.07 -2.62
N TYR A 262 14.39 26.46 -3.20
CA TYR A 262 15.63 25.69 -3.19
C TYR A 262 16.61 26.36 -2.22
N SER A 263 17.18 25.65 -1.27
CA SER A 263 18.39 26.10 -0.58
C SER A 263 19.62 25.61 -1.34
N GLN A 264 20.74 26.32 -1.22
CA GLN A 264 22.02 25.96 -1.87
C GLN A 264 22.60 24.61 -1.44
N ALA A 265 21.91 23.87 -0.54
CA ALA A 265 22.25 22.53 -0.09
C ALA A 265 21.32 21.43 -0.66
N GLY A 266 20.56 21.70 -1.71
CA GLY A 266 19.72 20.68 -2.37
C GLY A 266 18.44 20.28 -1.63
N VAL A 267 17.90 21.15 -0.79
CA VAL A 267 16.65 20.92 -0.05
C VAL A 267 15.45 21.44 -0.85
N ARG A 268 14.45 20.59 -1.07
CA ARG A 268 13.14 20.99 -1.59
C ARG A 268 12.12 21.04 -0.44
N ALA A 269 11.55 22.20 -0.17
CA ALA A 269 10.41 22.34 0.72
C ALA A 269 9.14 22.61 -0.11
N CYS A 270 8.06 21.87 0.16
CA CYS A 270 6.74 22.17 -0.39
C CYS A 270 6.07 23.27 0.45
N GLY A 271 5.93 24.45 -0.13
CA GLY A 271 5.10 25.50 0.44
C GLY A 271 3.64 25.34 0.04
N HIS A 272 2.72 25.81 0.89
CA HIS A 272 1.29 25.90 0.58
C HIS A 272 1.04 26.72 -0.68
N PRO A 273 0.12 26.29 -1.55
CA PRO A 273 -0.62 27.25 -2.36
C PRO A 273 -1.74 27.85 -1.49
N LEU A 274 -1.83 29.16 -1.48
CA LEU A 274 -3.03 29.88 -1.08
C LEU A 274 -4.18 29.55 -2.03
#